data_3ff56cf715840c8a0822abb035d1a473
#
_entry.id   3ff56cf715840c8a0822abb035d1a473
#
_cell.length_a   1.000
_cell.length_b   1.000
_cell.length_c   1.000
_cell.angle_alpha   90.00
_cell.angle_beta   90.00
_cell.angle_gamma   90.00
#
_symmetry.space_group_name_H-M   'P 1'
#
loop_
_entity.id
_entity.type
_entity.pdbx_description
1 polymer ?
#
loop_
_entity_poly.entity_id
_entity_poly.type
_entity_poly.pdbx_seq_one_letter_code
_entity_poly.pdbx_strand_id
1 'polypeptide(L)'
;LVTEKSSLETALKDVRKERNALASDRNKRAEIVQNLKGKESRLRAEVKTSKAEQKRLSESIRKIIEAELAEERASSAGEFALTPEGKIVSAAFESNRSSLPWPVLRGIITGKFGTQSHPTLPGITFENNGIDISTEESSSVLSVFSGNVSSVFPIPGAGQTVILSHGAFRTV
;
A
#
# COMPACT_ATOMS: atom_id res chain seq x y z
N LEU A 1 -28.89 -67.81 13.76
CA LEU A 1 -30.04 -66.86 13.59
C LEU A 1 -30.06 -65.75 14.64
N VAL A 2 -29.85 -66.05 15.96
CA VAL A 2 -29.86 -64.99 17.02
C VAL A 2 -28.58 -64.14 16.98
N THR A 3 -27.43 -64.70 16.73
CA THR A 3 -26.14 -64.05 16.60
C THR A 3 -26.06 -63.16 15.35
N GLU A 4 -26.61 -63.58 14.26
CA GLU A 4 -26.65 -62.81 12.99
C GLU A 4 -27.56 -61.56 13.13
N LYS A 5 -28.69 -61.69 13.82
CA LYS A 5 -29.59 -60.55 14.08
C LYS A 5 -28.92 -59.51 14.94
N SER A 6 -28.22 -59.92 16.02
CA SER A 6 -27.48 -59.01 16.87
C SER A 6 -26.31 -58.29 16.15
N SER A 7 -25.60 -59.05 15.28
CA SER A 7 -24.52 -58.43 14.43
C SER A 7 -25.09 -57.42 13.46
N LEU A 8 -26.23 -57.70 12.84
CA LEU A 8 -26.90 -56.79 11.89
C LEU A 8 -27.41 -55.54 12.60
N GLU A 9 -27.99 -55.65 13.79
CA GLU A 9 -28.43 -54.50 14.58
C GLU A 9 -27.25 -53.60 15.00
N THR A 10 -26.11 -54.16 15.37
CA THR A 10 -24.91 -53.43 15.70
C THR A 10 -24.38 -52.69 14.47
N ALA A 11 -24.27 -53.36 13.33
CA ALA A 11 -23.82 -52.75 12.08
C ALA A 11 -24.74 -51.60 11.63
N LEU A 12 -26.07 -51.76 11.75
CA LEU A 12 -27.03 -50.71 11.49
C LEU A 12 -26.88 -49.49 12.41
N LYS A 13 -26.58 -49.73 13.67
CA LYS A 13 -26.32 -48.66 14.65
C LYS A 13 -25.05 -47.88 14.29
N ASP A 14 -24.01 -48.59 13.93
CA ASP A 14 -22.75 -47.98 13.53
C ASP A 14 -22.89 -47.13 12.22
N VAL A 15 -23.54 -47.67 11.22
CA VAL A 15 -23.86 -46.96 9.98
C VAL A 15 -24.68 -45.68 10.24
N ARG A 16 -25.67 -45.77 11.13
CA ARG A 16 -26.47 -44.59 11.55
C ARG A 16 -25.62 -43.55 12.24
N LYS A 17 -24.71 -43.97 13.14
CA LYS A 17 -23.78 -43.09 13.85
C LYS A 17 -22.84 -42.39 12.89
N GLU A 18 -22.26 -43.12 11.94
CA GLU A 18 -21.35 -42.60 10.93
C GLU A 18 -22.05 -41.62 9.96
N ARG A 19 -23.28 -41.98 9.54
CA ARG A 19 -24.10 -41.07 8.74
C ARG A 19 -24.42 -39.75 9.43
N ASN A 20 -24.74 -39.81 10.74
CA ASN A 20 -25.03 -38.59 11.52
C ASN A 20 -23.76 -37.74 11.72
N ALA A 21 -22.60 -38.37 11.96
CA ALA A 21 -21.32 -37.67 12.00
C ALA A 21 -20.96 -36.98 10.69
N LEU A 22 -21.15 -37.70 9.57
CA LEU A 22 -20.91 -37.16 8.23
C LEU A 22 -21.84 -35.98 7.92
N ALA A 23 -23.11 -36.06 8.29
CA ALA A 23 -24.06 -34.96 8.14
C ALA A 23 -23.66 -33.72 8.95
N SER A 24 -23.21 -33.94 10.21
CA SER A 24 -22.67 -32.86 11.05
C SER A 24 -21.45 -32.20 10.45
N ASP A 25 -20.48 -32.98 9.98
CA ASP A 25 -19.27 -32.46 9.36
C ASP A 25 -19.56 -31.71 8.06
N ARG A 26 -20.51 -32.19 7.25
CA ARG A 26 -20.96 -31.49 6.05
C ARG A 26 -21.55 -30.12 6.39
N ASN A 27 -22.37 -30.04 7.44
CA ASN A 27 -22.95 -28.78 7.89
C ASN A 27 -21.88 -27.81 8.39
N LYS A 28 -20.93 -28.28 9.21
CA LYS A 28 -19.79 -27.48 9.67
C LYS A 28 -18.94 -26.94 8.51
N ARG A 29 -18.66 -27.79 7.51
CA ARG A 29 -17.94 -27.35 6.30
C ARG A 29 -18.71 -26.32 5.51
N ALA A 30 -20.01 -26.47 5.36
CA ALA A 30 -20.87 -25.50 4.69
C ALA A 30 -20.86 -24.14 5.41
N GLU A 31 -20.93 -24.13 6.72
CA GLU A 31 -20.83 -22.93 7.54
C GLU A 31 -19.46 -22.23 7.40
N ILE A 32 -18.37 -23.00 7.46
CA ILE A 32 -17.01 -22.47 7.24
C ILE A 32 -16.91 -21.84 5.84
N VAL A 33 -17.40 -22.50 4.80
CA VAL A 33 -17.36 -21.96 3.44
C VAL A 33 -18.17 -20.66 3.33
N GLN A 34 -19.34 -20.61 3.97
CA GLN A 34 -20.16 -19.39 3.99
C GLN A 34 -19.45 -18.23 4.70
N ASN A 35 -18.84 -18.50 5.85
CA ASN A 35 -18.04 -17.53 6.60
C ASN A 35 -16.83 -17.03 5.82
N LEU A 36 -16.11 -17.93 5.14
CA LEU A 36 -14.97 -17.57 4.30
C LEU A 36 -15.38 -16.69 3.12
N LYS A 37 -16.49 -17.01 2.45
CA LYS A 37 -17.04 -16.17 1.36
C LYS A 37 -17.42 -14.77 1.86
N GLY A 38 -18.03 -14.67 3.05
CA GLY A 38 -18.35 -13.39 3.67
C GLY A 38 -17.09 -12.56 3.97
N LYS A 39 -16.06 -13.18 4.55
CA LYS A 39 -14.77 -12.52 4.80
C LYS A 39 -14.08 -12.09 3.51
N GLU A 40 -14.06 -12.93 2.49
CA GLU A 40 -13.49 -12.59 1.17
C GLU A 40 -14.19 -11.38 0.56
N SER A 41 -15.53 -11.35 0.56
CA SER A 41 -16.31 -10.23 0.03
C SER A 41 -15.98 -8.93 0.76
N ARG A 42 -15.90 -8.97 2.09
CA ARG A 42 -15.53 -7.81 2.92
C ARG A 42 -14.11 -7.31 2.61
N LEU A 43 -13.13 -8.22 2.57
CA LEU A 43 -11.74 -7.85 2.26
C LEU A 43 -11.61 -7.26 0.84
N ARG A 44 -12.33 -7.80 -0.13
CA ARG A 44 -12.36 -7.23 -1.50
C ARG A 44 -12.93 -5.81 -1.52
N ALA A 45 -13.98 -5.54 -0.73
CA ALA A 45 -14.55 -4.21 -0.60
C ALA A 45 -13.55 -3.24 0.07
N GLU A 46 -12.89 -3.65 1.14
CA GLU A 46 -11.86 -2.85 1.83
C GLU A 46 -10.70 -2.51 0.89
N VAL A 47 -10.20 -3.48 0.15
CA VAL A 47 -9.14 -3.25 -0.86
C VAL A 47 -9.58 -2.25 -1.94
N LYS A 48 -10.84 -2.36 -2.41
CA LYS A 48 -11.37 -1.42 -3.40
C LYS A 48 -11.43 0.00 -2.84
N THR A 49 -11.86 0.17 -1.60
CA THR A 49 -11.91 1.47 -0.92
C THR A 49 -10.52 2.06 -0.75
N SER A 50 -9.57 1.28 -0.21
CA SER A 50 -8.18 1.73 -0.03
C SER A 50 -7.51 2.13 -1.34
N LYS A 51 -7.73 1.39 -2.43
CA LYS A 51 -7.25 1.78 -3.77
C LYS A 51 -7.84 3.09 -4.25
N ALA A 52 -9.12 3.32 -4.01
CA ALA A 52 -9.78 4.58 -4.39
C ALA A 52 -9.23 5.77 -3.58
N GLU A 53 -8.98 5.57 -2.29
CA GLU A 53 -8.37 6.57 -1.41
C GLU A 53 -6.94 6.89 -1.84
N GLN A 54 -6.13 5.86 -2.10
CA GLN A 54 -4.77 6.03 -2.61
C GLN A 54 -4.73 6.82 -3.93
N LYS A 55 -5.64 6.52 -4.85
CA LYS A 55 -5.75 7.25 -6.11
C LYS A 55 -6.10 8.73 -5.89
N ARG A 56 -7.10 9.01 -5.04
CA ARG A 56 -7.50 10.39 -4.68
C ARG A 56 -6.34 11.16 -4.06
N LEU A 57 -5.57 10.48 -3.21
CA LEU A 57 -4.41 11.06 -2.57
C LEU A 57 -3.32 11.44 -3.58
N SER A 58 -2.96 10.51 -4.45
CA SER A 58 -1.99 10.75 -5.53
C SER A 58 -2.43 11.91 -6.44
N GLU A 59 -3.72 11.98 -6.77
CA GLU A 59 -4.29 13.08 -7.56
C GLU A 59 -4.23 14.42 -6.81
N SER A 60 -4.44 14.42 -5.49
CA SER A 60 -4.33 15.63 -4.67
C SER A 60 -2.90 16.14 -4.60
N ILE A 61 -1.93 15.25 -4.38
CA ILE A 61 -0.50 15.60 -4.39
C ILE A 61 -0.11 16.18 -5.75
N ARG A 62 -0.52 15.54 -6.85
CA ARG A 62 -0.24 16.05 -8.19
C ARG A 62 -0.81 17.44 -8.41
N LYS A 63 -2.05 17.71 -7.99
CA LYS A 63 -2.67 19.02 -8.11
C LYS A 63 -1.93 20.10 -7.31
N ILE A 64 -1.43 19.78 -6.11
CA ILE A 64 -0.65 20.70 -5.31
C ILE A 64 0.65 21.04 -6.04
N ILE A 65 1.37 20.04 -6.54
CA ILE A 65 2.61 20.23 -7.31
C ILE A 65 2.34 21.06 -8.57
N GLU A 66 1.27 20.78 -9.32
CA GLU A 66 0.89 21.53 -10.51
C GLU A 66 0.53 22.99 -10.18
N ALA A 67 -0.16 23.25 -9.06
CA ALA A 67 -0.48 24.59 -8.60
C ALA A 67 0.78 25.39 -8.21
N GLU A 68 1.70 24.80 -7.48
CA GLU A 68 2.99 25.41 -7.14
C GLU A 68 3.81 25.75 -8.39
N LEU A 69 3.88 24.82 -9.35
CA LEU A 69 4.55 25.06 -10.62
C LEU A 69 3.89 26.19 -11.44
N ALA A 70 2.56 26.32 -11.35
CA ALA A 70 1.83 27.40 -12.01
C ALA A 70 2.09 28.75 -11.34
N GLU A 71 2.17 28.81 -10.02
CA GLU A 71 2.55 30.03 -9.28
C GLU A 71 3.99 30.45 -9.57
N GLU A 72 4.93 29.50 -9.58
CA GLU A 72 6.32 29.76 -9.96
C GLU A 72 6.42 30.31 -11.38
N ARG A 73 5.65 29.78 -12.34
CA ARG A 73 5.58 30.28 -13.71
C ARG A 73 4.96 31.68 -13.81
N ALA A 74 3.91 31.95 -13.04
CA ALA A 74 3.26 33.24 -13.01
C ALA A 74 4.14 34.34 -12.41
N SER A 75 4.90 34.02 -11.37
CA SER A 75 5.84 34.94 -10.72
C SER A 75 7.10 35.21 -11.54
N SER A 76 7.44 34.33 -12.48
CA SER A 76 8.67 34.39 -13.30
C SER A 76 8.46 35.07 -14.69
N ALA A 77 7.43 35.90 -14.86
CA ALA A 77 7.17 36.71 -16.06
C ALA A 77 7.31 35.95 -17.42
N GLY A 78 6.79 34.70 -17.46
CA GLY A 78 6.63 33.94 -18.70
C GLY A 78 7.82 33.10 -19.18
N GLU A 79 8.99 33.20 -18.58
CA GLU A 79 10.08 32.25 -18.80
C GLU A 79 10.20 31.35 -17.57
N PHE A 80 10.18 30.04 -17.77
CA PHE A 80 10.56 29.03 -16.78
C PHE A 80 12.09 29.11 -16.60
N ALA A 81 12.56 30.26 -16.19
CA ALA A 81 13.95 30.47 -15.86
C ALA A 81 14.14 30.08 -14.39
N LEU A 82 14.52 28.83 -14.17
CA LEU A 82 15.19 28.48 -12.90
C LEU A 82 16.19 29.59 -12.60
N THR A 83 16.19 30.08 -11.36
CA THR A 83 17.27 30.98 -10.93
C THR A 83 18.62 30.33 -11.25
N PRO A 84 19.70 31.11 -11.43
CA PRO A 84 21.02 30.52 -11.68
C PRO A 84 21.36 29.44 -10.65
N GLU A 85 21.02 29.65 -9.40
CA GLU A 85 21.18 28.68 -8.30
C GLU A 85 20.31 27.46 -8.51
N GLY A 86 19.05 27.62 -8.92
CA GLY A 86 18.12 26.52 -9.22
C GLY A 86 18.59 25.65 -10.38
N LYS A 87 19.25 26.22 -11.41
CA LYS A 87 19.87 25.47 -12.51
C LYS A 87 21.05 24.62 -12.02
N ILE A 88 21.90 25.20 -11.15
CA ILE A 88 23.04 24.48 -10.56
C ILE A 88 22.51 23.30 -9.69
N VAL A 89 21.52 23.55 -8.85
CA VAL A 89 20.93 22.51 -7.99
C VAL A 89 20.29 21.41 -8.83
N SER A 90 19.56 21.75 -9.90
CA SER A 90 18.95 20.77 -10.81
C SER A 90 20.00 19.88 -11.45
N ALA A 91 21.04 20.46 -12.03
CA ALA A 91 22.11 19.72 -12.70
C ALA A 91 22.85 18.81 -11.70
N ALA A 92 23.11 19.30 -10.49
CA ALA A 92 23.74 18.53 -9.44
C ALA A 92 22.83 17.39 -8.94
N PHE A 93 21.52 17.62 -8.81
CA PHE A 93 20.55 16.57 -8.45
C PHE A 93 20.51 15.49 -9.52
N GLU A 94 20.40 15.85 -10.77
CA GLU A 94 20.35 14.90 -11.89
C GLU A 94 21.63 14.07 -12.01
N SER A 95 22.80 14.70 -11.84
CA SER A 95 24.09 13.98 -11.88
C SER A 95 24.29 12.99 -10.73
N ASN A 96 23.60 13.17 -9.61
CA ASN A 96 23.58 12.25 -8.48
C ASN A 96 22.48 11.18 -8.56
N ARG A 97 21.83 11.02 -9.69
CA ARG A 97 20.85 9.95 -9.92
C ARG A 97 21.48 8.59 -9.56
N SER A 98 20.76 7.79 -8.79
CA SER A 98 21.19 6.49 -8.25
C SER A 98 22.30 6.55 -7.18
N SER A 99 22.72 7.76 -6.76
CA SER A 99 23.72 7.97 -5.72
C SER A 99 23.22 8.86 -4.58
N LEU A 100 21.94 9.17 -4.57
CA LEU A 100 21.32 9.96 -3.51
C LEU A 100 21.39 9.20 -2.16
N PRO A 101 21.67 9.89 -1.06
CA PRO A 101 21.67 9.29 0.26
C PRO A 101 20.25 8.83 0.66
N TRP A 102 20.19 7.90 1.59
CA TRP A 102 18.92 7.47 2.16
C TRP A 102 18.34 8.58 3.05
N PRO A 103 17.00 8.76 3.04
CA PRO A 103 16.35 9.78 3.88
C PRO A 103 16.33 9.44 5.37
N VAL A 104 16.85 8.28 5.75
CA VAL A 104 16.93 7.80 7.13
C VAL A 104 18.28 7.13 7.38
N LEU A 105 18.79 7.26 8.59
CA LEU A 105 20.07 6.63 8.96
C LEU A 105 19.97 5.12 9.09
N ARG A 106 18.81 4.60 9.52
CA ARG A 106 18.52 3.18 9.67
C ARG A 106 17.08 2.92 9.29
N GLY A 107 16.84 1.85 8.53
CA GLY A 107 15.51 1.44 8.15
C GLY A 107 15.53 0.21 7.25
N ILE A 108 14.34 -0.37 7.04
CA ILE A 108 14.11 -1.53 6.18
C ILE A 108 13.09 -1.12 5.11
N ILE A 109 13.40 -1.38 3.85
CA ILE A 109 12.46 -1.13 2.75
C ILE A 109 11.32 -2.16 2.88
N THR A 110 10.12 -1.68 3.13
CA THR A 110 8.89 -2.48 3.26
C THR A 110 8.03 -2.40 2.00
N GLY A 111 8.13 -1.32 1.22
CA GLY A 111 7.49 -1.16 -0.07
C GLY A 111 8.47 -0.66 -1.13
N LYS A 112 8.47 -1.30 -2.30
CA LYS A 112 9.30 -0.93 -3.45
C LYS A 112 8.52 -0.01 -4.39
N PHE A 113 9.23 0.75 -5.21
CA PHE A 113 8.65 1.53 -6.30
C PHE A 113 8.00 0.64 -7.36
N GLY A 114 6.90 1.10 -7.94
CA GLY A 114 6.19 0.45 -9.04
C GLY A 114 5.07 -0.49 -8.59
N THR A 115 4.64 -1.33 -9.52
CA THR A 115 3.53 -2.26 -9.28
C THR A 115 3.99 -3.45 -8.43
N GLN A 116 3.30 -3.67 -7.32
CA GLN A 116 3.57 -4.76 -6.39
C GLN A 116 2.34 -5.63 -6.21
N SER A 117 2.56 -6.94 -6.01
CA SER A 117 1.50 -7.87 -5.66
C SER A 117 1.16 -7.76 -4.18
N HIS A 118 -0.13 -7.85 -3.85
CA HIS A 118 -0.56 -7.85 -2.46
C HIS A 118 -0.04 -9.13 -1.75
N PRO A 119 0.61 -9.02 -0.58
CA PRO A 119 1.30 -10.15 0.04
C PRO A 119 0.37 -11.30 0.43
N THR A 120 -0.90 -11.02 0.73
CA THR A 120 -1.87 -12.02 1.23
C THR A 120 -3.06 -12.27 0.30
N LEU A 121 -3.26 -11.45 -0.75
CA LEU A 121 -4.40 -11.56 -1.65
C LEU A 121 -3.92 -11.80 -3.09
N PRO A 122 -3.95 -13.06 -3.58
CA PRO A 122 -3.54 -13.39 -4.94
C PRO A 122 -4.32 -12.62 -6.00
N GLY A 123 -3.64 -12.15 -7.04
CA GLY A 123 -4.26 -11.42 -8.16
C GLY A 123 -4.61 -9.95 -7.86
N ILE A 124 -4.29 -9.44 -6.67
CA ILE A 124 -4.41 -8.02 -6.34
C ILE A 124 -3.05 -7.37 -6.43
N THR A 125 -2.97 -6.30 -7.22
CA THR A 125 -1.78 -5.46 -7.33
C THR A 125 -2.08 -4.05 -6.84
N PHE A 126 -1.05 -3.37 -6.33
CA PHE A 126 -1.08 -1.94 -6.01
C PHE A 126 0.15 -1.27 -6.61
N GLU A 127 0.05 0.02 -6.87
CA GLU A 127 1.12 0.83 -7.41
C GLU A 127 1.68 1.73 -6.31
N ASN A 128 3.00 1.71 -6.14
CA ASN A 128 3.71 2.58 -5.23
C ASN A 128 4.58 3.56 -6.03
N ASN A 129 4.31 4.86 -5.90
CA ASN A 129 5.03 5.91 -6.61
C ASN A 129 6.33 6.32 -5.91
N GLY A 130 6.68 5.66 -4.82
CA GLY A 130 7.88 5.88 -4.03
C GLY A 130 8.40 4.58 -3.44
N ILE A 131 9.07 4.69 -2.34
CA ILE A 131 9.50 3.56 -1.50
C ILE A 131 8.97 3.76 -0.09
N ASP A 132 8.57 2.67 0.56
CA ASP A 132 8.21 2.70 1.98
C ASP A 132 9.39 2.18 2.80
N ILE A 133 9.78 2.95 3.82
CA ILE A 133 10.88 2.60 4.70
C ILE A 133 10.35 2.55 6.13
N SER A 134 10.43 1.39 6.75
CA SER A 134 10.13 1.24 8.18
C SER A 134 11.37 1.59 8.99
N THR A 135 11.19 2.48 9.97
CA THR A 135 12.24 2.94 10.88
C THR A 135 11.80 2.76 12.33
N GLU A 136 12.71 2.98 13.27
CA GLU A 136 12.40 3.09 14.69
C GLU A 136 11.52 4.32 14.94
N GLU A 137 10.70 4.27 15.97
CA GLU A 137 9.86 5.40 16.38
C GLU A 137 10.72 6.62 16.71
N SER A 138 10.25 7.81 16.30
CA SER A 138 10.98 9.09 16.46
C SER A 138 12.28 9.21 15.69
N SER A 139 12.52 8.38 14.68
CA SER A 139 13.67 8.53 13.80
C SER A 139 13.59 9.84 13.00
N SER A 140 14.72 10.50 12.84
CA SER A 140 14.81 11.71 11.99
C SER A 140 14.77 11.33 10.53
N VAL A 141 13.97 12.07 9.75
CA VAL A 141 13.93 12.00 8.29
C VAL A 141 14.74 13.16 7.73
N LEU A 142 15.66 12.86 6.82
CA LEU A 142 16.59 13.82 6.23
C LEU A 142 16.26 14.06 4.77
N SER A 143 16.51 15.26 4.29
CA SER A 143 16.47 15.54 2.85
C SER A 143 17.53 14.73 2.12
N VAL A 144 17.17 14.13 1.01
CA VAL A 144 18.09 13.33 0.16
C VAL A 144 19.04 14.21 -0.66
N PHE A 145 18.76 15.49 -0.76
CA PHE A 145 19.60 16.46 -1.48
C PHE A 145 19.33 17.88 -1.00
N SER A 146 20.23 18.81 -1.33
CA SER A 146 20.05 20.24 -1.07
C SER A 146 18.84 20.79 -1.83
N GLY A 147 18.02 21.60 -1.17
CA GLY A 147 16.82 22.19 -1.76
C GLY A 147 16.06 23.05 -0.78
N ASN A 148 14.90 23.51 -1.21
CA ASN A 148 13.99 24.33 -0.42
C ASN A 148 12.72 23.53 -0.09
N VAL A 149 12.19 23.74 1.11
CA VAL A 149 10.85 23.22 1.44
C VAL A 149 9.82 24.01 0.64
N SER A 150 9.09 23.31 -0.23
CA SER A 150 8.07 23.89 -1.08
C SER A 150 6.72 23.89 -0.33
N SER A 151 6.32 22.74 0.19
CA SER A 151 5.07 22.60 0.93
C SER A 151 5.16 21.63 2.07
N VAL A 152 4.36 21.87 3.11
CA VAL A 152 4.14 20.93 4.23
C VAL A 152 2.65 20.85 4.50
N PHE A 153 2.08 19.65 4.43
CA PHE A 153 0.65 19.44 4.69
C PHE A 153 0.36 18.05 5.25
N PRO A 154 -0.69 17.92 6.06
CA PRO A 154 -1.11 16.62 6.58
C PRO A 154 -1.88 15.84 5.51
N ILE A 155 -1.61 14.55 5.42
CA ILE A 155 -2.38 13.61 4.61
C ILE A 155 -3.17 12.70 5.55
N PRO A 156 -4.52 12.66 5.46
CA PRO A 156 -5.31 11.76 6.25
C PRO A 156 -4.87 10.29 6.06
N GLY A 157 -4.49 9.64 7.15
CA GLY A 157 -4.03 8.25 7.14
C GLY A 157 -2.56 8.02 6.77
N ALA A 158 -1.84 9.05 6.30
CA ALA A 158 -0.42 8.93 5.94
C ALA A 158 0.51 9.84 6.75
N GLY A 159 -0.05 10.76 7.57
CA GLY A 159 0.75 11.65 8.41
C GLY A 159 1.13 12.96 7.74
N GLN A 160 2.27 13.54 8.10
CA GLN A 160 2.78 14.79 7.53
C GLN A 160 3.54 14.51 6.24
N THR A 161 3.26 15.29 5.22
CA THR A 161 3.95 15.25 3.93
C THR A 161 4.75 16.51 3.75
N VAL A 162 6.00 16.37 3.32
CA VAL A 162 6.91 17.48 3.02
C VAL A 162 7.32 17.35 1.56
N ILE A 163 7.10 18.41 0.79
CA ILE A 163 7.59 18.52 -0.59
C ILE A 163 8.84 19.39 -0.59
N LEU A 164 9.92 18.86 -1.16
CA LEU A 164 11.19 19.57 -1.33
C LEU A 164 11.42 19.86 -2.80
N SER A 165 11.84 21.09 -3.11
CA SER A 165 12.25 21.54 -4.44
C SER A 165 13.78 21.48 -4.56
N HIS A 166 14.25 20.82 -5.61
CA HIS A 166 15.66 20.70 -5.99
C HIS A 166 15.87 21.34 -7.38
N GLY A 167 15.48 22.60 -7.54
CA GLY A 167 15.38 23.25 -8.82
C GLY A 167 14.20 22.75 -9.63
N ALA A 168 14.43 22.09 -10.77
CA ALA A 168 13.36 21.51 -11.60
C ALA A 168 12.77 20.20 -11.01
N PHE A 169 13.45 19.59 -10.05
CA PHE A 169 13.04 18.31 -9.46
C PHE A 169 12.32 18.50 -8.13
N ARG A 170 11.50 17.52 -7.77
CA ARG A 170 10.77 17.49 -6.50
C ARG A 170 10.95 16.14 -5.83
N THR A 171 11.07 16.14 -4.50
CA THR A 171 10.96 14.93 -3.65
C THR A 171 9.84 15.12 -2.64
N VAL A 172 9.16 14.02 -2.30
CA VAL A 172 8.04 13.98 -1.35
C VAL A 172 8.36 12.96 -0.26
#